data_bd121aede6fb78b0a27c1da372d3059e
#
_entry.id   bd121aede6fb78b0a27c1da372d3059e
#
_cell.length_a   1.000
_cell.length_b   1.000
_cell.length_c   1.000
_cell.angle_alpha   90.00
_cell.angle_beta   90.00
_cell.angle_gamma   90.00
#
_symmetry.space_group_name_H-M   'P 1'
#
loop_
_entity.id
_entity.type
_entity.pdbx_description
1 polymer ?
#
loop_
_entity_poly.entity_id
_entity_poly.type
_entity_poly.pdbx_seq_one_letter_code
_entity_poly.pdbx_strand_id
1 'polypeptide(L)'
;MSCYEAGRDGFWIHRALTQLGVRNRVVDSASIEVNRRARRTKTDRIDALKLVTMLVRVCYGEPRVWHEVRVPSVEAEAARHVSRERSTLTAEQTRLSNQISSYLVTWGCVVSSRGRRPAGWWTRVRDWAHAPLPAAV
;
A
#
# COMPACT_ATOMS: atom_id res chain seq x y z
N MET A 1 25.08 -16.01 4.51
CA MET A 1 24.40 -14.71 4.49
C MET A 1 23.29 -14.74 3.45
N SER A 2 22.19 -14.02 3.68
CA SER A 2 21.05 -13.92 2.76
C SER A 2 20.57 -12.49 2.68
N CYS A 3 19.80 -12.16 1.63
CA CYS A 3 19.08 -10.89 1.52
C CYS A 3 17.75 -11.10 0.81
N TYR A 4 16.82 -10.21 1.04
CA TYR A 4 15.59 -10.08 0.27
C TYR A 4 15.12 -8.63 0.21
N GLU A 5 14.31 -8.33 -0.77
CA GLU A 5 13.73 -7.00 -0.98
C GLU A 5 12.60 -6.75 0.03
N ALA A 6 12.62 -5.58 0.67
CA ALA A 6 11.50 -5.14 1.52
C ALA A 6 10.23 -4.99 0.67
N GLY A 7 9.18 -5.70 1.03
CA GLY A 7 7.96 -5.74 0.23
C GLY A 7 6.75 -6.28 0.99
N ARG A 8 5.85 -6.90 0.24
CA ARG A 8 4.58 -7.43 0.72
C ARG A 8 4.72 -8.42 1.88
N ASP A 9 5.77 -9.24 1.85
CA ASP A 9 5.94 -10.34 2.81
C ASP A 9 6.36 -9.86 4.22
N GLY A 10 6.63 -8.57 4.40
CA GLY A 10 6.98 -8.00 5.69
C GLY A 10 8.35 -8.48 6.21
N PHE A 11 8.47 -8.61 7.52
CA PHE A 11 9.76 -8.89 8.18
C PHE A 11 9.85 -10.26 8.86
N TRP A 12 8.83 -11.11 8.71
CA TRP A 12 8.83 -12.43 9.32
C TRP A 12 9.97 -13.34 8.81
N ILE A 13 10.29 -13.24 7.51
CA ILE A 13 11.39 -13.99 6.88
C ILE A 13 12.73 -13.63 7.55
N HIS A 14 12.97 -12.32 7.76
CA HIS A 14 14.17 -11.86 8.45
C HIS A 14 14.28 -12.43 9.85
N ARG A 15 13.19 -12.40 10.61
CA ARG A 15 13.16 -12.92 11.99
C ARG A 15 13.41 -14.44 12.01
N ALA A 16 12.74 -15.19 11.12
CA ALA A 16 12.94 -16.64 11.03
C ALA A 16 14.38 -16.99 10.66
N LEU A 17 14.96 -16.35 9.66
CA LEU A 17 16.34 -16.58 9.26
C LEU A 17 17.34 -16.22 10.35
N THR A 18 17.09 -15.12 11.09
CA THR A 18 17.92 -14.72 12.22
C THR A 18 17.87 -15.74 13.36
N GLN A 19 16.69 -16.29 13.67
CA GLN A 19 16.53 -17.36 14.65
C GLN A 19 17.31 -18.64 14.26
N LEU A 20 17.41 -18.91 12.97
CA LEU A 20 18.19 -20.01 12.41
C LEU A 20 19.70 -19.69 12.31
N GLY A 21 20.17 -18.57 12.87
CA GLY A 21 21.56 -18.17 12.81
C GLY A 21 22.04 -17.62 11.48
N VAL A 22 21.14 -17.38 10.51
CA VAL A 22 21.48 -16.84 9.20
C VAL A 22 21.57 -15.31 9.29
N ARG A 23 22.73 -14.74 8.94
CA ARG A 23 22.85 -13.29 8.77
C ARG A 23 22.05 -12.84 7.56
N ASN A 24 20.87 -12.26 7.80
CA ASN A 24 19.96 -11.81 6.77
C ASN A 24 19.89 -10.30 6.69
N ARG A 25 19.84 -9.75 5.47
CA ARG A 25 19.70 -8.32 5.17
C ARG A 25 18.38 -8.06 4.47
N VAL A 26 17.66 -7.04 4.91
CA VAL A 26 16.43 -6.56 4.23
C VAL A 26 16.80 -5.32 3.43
N VAL A 27 16.64 -5.39 2.13
CA VAL A 27 17.10 -4.36 1.18
C VAL A 27 15.94 -3.47 0.79
N ASP A 28 16.17 -2.15 0.78
CA ASP A 28 15.21 -1.18 0.26
C ASP A 28 15.06 -1.35 -1.26
N SER A 29 13.84 -1.61 -1.72
CA SER A 29 13.49 -1.76 -3.13
C SER A 29 13.95 -0.57 -4.00
N ALA A 30 13.88 0.64 -3.44
CA ALA A 30 14.31 1.85 -4.14
C ALA A 30 15.82 1.93 -4.38
N SER A 31 16.61 1.17 -3.60
CA SER A 31 18.08 1.12 -3.72
C SER A 31 18.60 0.03 -4.65
N ILE A 32 17.72 -0.86 -5.12
CA ILE A 32 18.11 -1.93 -6.04
C ILE A 32 18.31 -1.35 -7.45
N GLU A 33 19.49 -1.60 -8.02
CA GLU A 33 19.83 -1.13 -9.36
C GLU A 33 18.82 -1.61 -10.41
N VAL A 34 18.14 -0.68 -11.08
CA VAL A 34 17.18 -0.98 -12.14
C VAL A 34 17.82 -0.73 -13.48
N ASN A 35 17.96 -1.78 -14.31
CA ASN A 35 18.38 -1.61 -15.69
C ASN A 35 17.23 -0.98 -16.51
N ARG A 36 17.31 0.34 -16.73
CA ARG A 36 16.28 1.13 -17.45
C ARG A 36 16.03 0.65 -18.88
N ARG A 37 17.00 -0.02 -19.51
CA ARG A 37 16.90 -0.55 -20.89
C ARG A 37 16.12 -1.86 -20.99
N ALA A 38 15.99 -2.62 -19.88
CA ALA A 38 15.35 -3.93 -19.84
C ALA A 38 13.90 -3.89 -19.26
N ARG A 39 13.20 -2.76 -19.37
CA ARG A 39 11.86 -2.56 -18.78
C ARG A 39 10.79 -3.57 -19.20
N ARG A 40 10.98 -4.32 -20.30
CA ARG A 40 9.98 -5.25 -20.83
C ARG A 40 10.21 -6.72 -20.46
N THR A 41 11.29 -7.08 -19.79
CA THR A 41 11.64 -8.46 -19.43
C THR A 41 11.87 -8.60 -17.93
N LYS A 42 10.92 -8.13 -17.11
CA LYS A 42 10.99 -8.38 -15.67
C LYS A 42 10.60 -9.83 -15.40
N THR A 43 11.55 -10.64 -14.95
CA THR A 43 11.30 -12.00 -14.47
C THR A 43 11.88 -12.14 -13.07
N ASP A 44 11.23 -12.93 -12.21
CA ASP A 44 11.70 -13.17 -10.84
C ASP A 44 13.14 -13.69 -10.79
N ARG A 45 13.55 -14.44 -11.82
CA ARG A 45 14.94 -14.92 -11.98
C ARG A 45 15.94 -13.78 -12.14
N ILE A 46 15.60 -12.75 -12.92
CA ILE A 46 16.49 -11.59 -13.14
C ILE A 46 16.61 -10.76 -11.85
N ASP A 47 15.53 -10.60 -11.13
CA ASP A 47 15.52 -9.85 -9.88
C ASP A 47 16.29 -10.61 -8.78
N ALA A 48 16.13 -11.93 -8.68
CA ALA A 48 16.93 -12.78 -7.80
C ALA A 48 18.44 -12.71 -8.13
N LEU A 49 18.80 -12.78 -9.40
CA LEU A 49 20.21 -12.71 -9.82
C LEU A 49 20.85 -11.36 -9.46
N LYS A 50 20.11 -10.24 -9.60
CA LYS A 50 20.59 -8.93 -9.17
C LYS A 50 20.83 -8.89 -7.67
N LEU A 51 19.88 -9.36 -6.86
CA LEU A 51 20.04 -9.41 -5.41
C LEU A 51 21.25 -10.23 -5.01
N VAL A 52 21.47 -11.39 -5.65
CA VAL A 52 22.66 -12.23 -5.40
C VAL A 52 23.95 -11.49 -5.78
N THR A 53 23.98 -10.84 -6.92
CA THR A 53 25.16 -10.06 -7.36
C THR A 53 25.47 -8.94 -6.36
N MET A 54 24.45 -8.18 -5.93
CA MET A 54 24.63 -7.12 -4.93
C MET A 54 25.07 -7.69 -3.57
N LEU A 55 24.52 -8.84 -3.16
CA LEU A 55 24.92 -9.51 -1.93
C LEU A 55 26.39 -9.92 -1.96
N VAL A 56 26.87 -10.45 -3.09
CA VAL A 56 28.28 -10.81 -3.28
C VAL A 56 29.18 -9.58 -3.14
N ARG A 57 28.83 -8.45 -3.78
CA ARG A 57 29.56 -7.18 -3.65
C ARG A 57 29.68 -6.73 -2.19
N VAL A 58 28.57 -6.80 -1.44
CA VAL A 58 28.56 -6.49 0.00
C VAL A 58 29.46 -7.45 0.79
N CYS A 59 29.46 -8.74 0.47
CA CYS A 59 30.33 -9.72 1.11
C CYS A 59 31.82 -9.42 0.89
N TYR A 60 32.18 -8.85 -0.25
CA TYR A 60 33.54 -8.40 -0.54
C TYR A 60 33.88 -7.00 0.03
N GLY A 61 32.96 -6.41 0.81
CA GLY A 61 33.21 -5.14 1.50
C GLY A 61 32.98 -3.90 0.66
N GLU A 62 32.31 -4.00 -0.50
CA GLU A 62 31.99 -2.84 -1.33
C GLU A 62 30.99 -1.93 -0.58
N PRO A 63 31.29 -0.63 -0.40
CA PRO A 63 30.39 0.27 0.30
C PRO A 63 29.23 0.74 -0.57
N ARG A 64 28.10 1.05 0.06
CA ARG A 64 26.94 1.70 -0.60
C ARG A 64 26.33 0.93 -1.76
N VAL A 65 26.40 -0.40 -1.75
CA VAL A 65 25.78 -1.26 -2.77
C VAL A 65 24.26 -1.13 -2.74
N TRP A 66 23.68 -1.02 -1.54
CA TRP A 66 22.26 -0.85 -1.30
C TRP A 66 21.97 -0.09 0.00
N HIS A 67 20.72 0.25 0.23
CA HIS A 67 20.26 0.71 1.54
C HIS A 67 19.55 -0.43 2.27
N GLU A 68 19.91 -0.64 3.53
CA GLU A 68 19.26 -1.63 4.37
C GLU A 68 18.08 -1.02 5.09
N VAL A 69 16.95 -1.73 5.08
CA VAL A 69 15.78 -1.33 5.84
C VAL A 69 15.97 -1.70 7.30
N ARG A 70 15.78 -0.74 8.19
CA ARG A 70 15.72 -1.03 9.63
C ARG A 70 14.48 -1.86 9.92
N VAL A 71 14.68 -3.11 10.34
CA VAL A 71 13.59 -4.02 10.72
C VAL A 71 12.92 -3.48 11.98
N PRO A 72 11.61 -3.21 11.96
CA PRO A 72 10.88 -2.73 13.12
C PRO A 72 10.67 -3.85 14.13
N SER A 73 10.32 -3.48 15.37
CA SER A 73 9.78 -4.45 16.34
C SER A 73 8.44 -5.01 15.84
N VAL A 74 7.99 -6.13 16.41
CA VAL A 74 6.70 -6.75 16.06
C VAL A 74 5.55 -5.80 16.36
N GLU A 75 5.63 -5.10 17.49
CA GLU A 75 4.62 -4.11 17.91
C GLU A 75 4.56 -2.91 16.96
N ALA A 76 5.74 -2.40 16.54
CA ALA A 76 5.81 -1.30 15.59
C ALA A 76 5.30 -1.71 14.19
N GLU A 77 5.53 -2.95 13.77
CA GLU A 77 4.98 -3.49 12.53
C GLU A 77 3.46 -3.63 12.62
N ALA A 78 2.94 -4.15 13.72
CA ALA A 78 1.50 -4.24 13.97
C ALA A 78 0.83 -2.86 13.96
N ALA A 79 1.41 -1.87 14.63
CA ALA A 79 0.91 -0.49 14.61
C ALA A 79 0.86 0.11 13.19
N ARG A 80 1.83 -0.22 12.33
CA ARG A 80 1.80 0.18 10.91
C ARG A 80 0.65 -0.45 10.14
N HIS A 81 0.30 -1.72 10.42
CA HIS A 81 -0.86 -2.36 9.79
C HIS A 81 -2.15 -1.62 10.14
N VAL A 82 -2.36 -1.30 11.41
CA VAL A 82 -3.53 -0.53 11.87
C VAL A 82 -3.59 0.84 11.19
N SER A 83 -2.46 1.54 11.11
CA SER A 83 -2.39 2.85 10.45
C SER A 83 -2.72 2.77 8.95
N ARG A 84 -2.21 1.76 8.25
CA ARG A 84 -2.51 1.52 6.83
C ARG A 84 -3.98 1.21 6.61
N GLU A 85 -4.55 0.31 7.44
CA GLU A 85 -5.96 -0.04 7.37
C GLU A 85 -6.85 1.18 7.57
N ARG A 86 -6.57 2.00 8.58
CA ARG A 86 -7.28 3.26 8.78
C ARG A 86 -7.23 4.18 7.56
N SER A 87 -6.06 4.30 6.92
CA SER A 87 -5.90 5.11 5.71
C SER A 87 -6.72 4.57 4.55
N THR A 88 -6.73 3.25 4.36
CA THR A 88 -7.53 2.56 3.33
C THR A 88 -9.02 2.81 3.53
N LEU A 89 -9.53 2.57 4.74
CA LEU A 89 -10.94 2.79 5.08
C LEU A 89 -11.35 4.26 4.91
N THR A 90 -10.47 5.20 5.26
CA THR A 90 -10.73 6.64 5.05
C THR A 90 -10.82 6.98 3.56
N ALA A 91 -9.92 6.43 2.74
CA ALA A 91 -9.94 6.62 1.30
C ALA A 91 -11.21 6.01 0.66
N GLU A 92 -11.60 4.82 1.09
CA GLU A 92 -12.84 4.17 0.64
C GLU A 92 -14.08 4.98 1.01
N GLN A 93 -14.17 5.45 2.25
CA GLN A 93 -15.27 6.31 2.69
C GLN A 93 -15.38 7.56 1.82
N THR A 94 -14.25 8.20 1.52
CA THR A 94 -14.21 9.38 0.64
C THR A 94 -14.66 9.03 -0.77
N ARG A 95 -14.17 7.91 -1.33
CA ARG A 95 -14.56 7.45 -2.67
C ARG A 95 -16.06 7.19 -2.76
N LEU A 96 -16.63 6.46 -1.80
CA LEU A 96 -18.06 6.16 -1.77
C LEU A 96 -18.90 7.43 -1.59
N SER A 97 -18.48 8.35 -0.73
CA SER A 97 -19.16 9.63 -0.54
C SER A 97 -19.19 10.46 -1.83
N ASN A 98 -18.08 10.49 -2.57
CA ASN A 98 -18.00 11.19 -3.84
C ASN A 98 -18.87 10.51 -4.91
N GLN A 99 -18.90 9.18 -4.95
CA GLN A 99 -19.73 8.41 -5.86
C GLN A 99 -21.22 8.66 -5.62
N ILE A 100 -21.66 8.62 -4.37
CA ILE A 100 -23.05 8.93 -4.01
C ILE A 100 -23.37 10.37 -4.42
N SER A 101 -22.51 11.33 -4.12
CA SER A 101 -22.73 12.73 -4.49
C SER A 101 -22.82 12.91 -6.01
N SER A 102 -21.99 12.20 -6.77
CA SER A 102 -22.04 12.21 -8.23
C SER A 102 -23.39 11.70 -8.77
N TYR A 103 -23.90 10.59 -8.23
CA TYR A 103 -25.22 10.09 -8.62
C TYR A 103 -26.34 11.07 -8.29
N LEU A 104 -26.31 11.68 -7.11
CA LEU A 104 -27.35 12.64 -6.70
C LEU A 104 -27.35 13.91 -7.58
N VAL A 105 -26.19 14.33 -8.04
CA VAL A 105 -26.08 15.48 -8.95
C VAL A 105 -26.81 15.21 -10.28
N THR A 106 -26.82 13.96 -10.78
CA THR A 106 -27.58 13.63 -12.02
C THR A 106 -29.08 13.77 -11.87
N TRP A 107 -29.59 13.78 -10.62
CA TRP A 107 -31.00 14.03 -10.29
C TRP A 107 -31.27 15.49 -9.87
N GLY A 108 -30.27 16.37 -10.03
CA GLY A 108 -30.39 17.76 -9.61
C GLY A 108 -30.37 17.98 -8.09
N CYS A 109 -29.94 16.96 -7.34
CA CYS A 109 -29.85 17.06 -5.88
C CYS A 109 -28.56 17.76 -5.47
N VAL A 110 -28.66 18.83 -4.70
CA VAL A 110 -27.50 19.49 -4.07
C VAL A 110 -27.31 18.91 -2.67
N VAL A 111 -26.34 18.02 -2.52
CA VAL A 111 -26.00 17.41 -1.23
C VAL A 111 -24.63 17.85 -0.79
N SER A 112 -24.53 18.45 0.40
CA SER A 112 -23.22 18.79 0.96
C SER A 112 -22.40 17.52 1.16
N SER A 113 -21.20 17.50 0.60
CA SER A 113 -20.23 16.41 0.81
C SER A 113 -19.51 16.53 2.15
N ARG A 114 -19.67 17.65 2.87
CA ARG A 114 -19.01 17.94 4.14
C ARG A 114 -19.83 17.45 5.31
N GLY A 115 -19.19 16.68 6.20
CA GLY A 115 -19.75 16.22 7.46
C GLY A 115 -20.34 14.81 7.43
N ARG A 116 -20.56 14.29 8.64
CA ARG A 116 -21.16 12.96 8.84
C ARG A 116 -22.66 13.01 8.52
N ARG A 117 -23.10 12.23 7.57
CA ARG A 117 -24.51 12.11 7.23
C ARG A 117 -25.21 11.28 8.31
N PRO A 118 -26.34 11.75 8.91
CA PRO A 118 -27.09 10.96 9.88
C PRO A 118 -27.70 9.72 9.22
N ALA A 119 -28.01 8.68 10.03
CA ALA A 119 -28.71 7.51 9.50
C ALA A 119 -30.03 7.93 8.83
N GLY A 120 -30.34 7.31 7.69
CA GLY A 120 -31.57 7.61 6.96
C GLY A 120 -31.61 8.98 6.25
N TRP A 121 -30.47 9.68 6.14
CA TRP A 121 -30.41 11.00 5.48
C TRP A 121 -30.95 10.96 4.04
N TRP A 122 -30.83 9.85 3.33
CA TRP A 122 -31.28 9.66 1.95
C TRP A 122 -32.79 9.78 1.80
N THR A 123 -33.58 9.44 2.81
CA THR A 123 -35.05 9.57 2.76
C THR A 123 -35.53 11.02 2.66
N ARG A 124 -34.66 11.96 3.00
CA ARG A 124 -34.94 13.41 2.93
C ARG A 124 -34.42 14.06 1.65
N VAL A 125 -33.69 13.33 0.84
CA VAL A 125 -33.19 13.84 -0.43
C VAL A 125 -34.36 13.97 -1.42
N ARG A 126 -34.38 15.07 -2.15
CA ARG A 126 -35.37 15.38 -3.16
C ARG A 126 -34.65 15.73 -4.44
N ASP A 127 -35.26 15.39 -5.58
CA ASP A 127 -34.77 15.78 -6.90
C ASP A 127 -35.00 17.27 -7.20
N TRP A 128 -34.67 17.69 -8.41
CA TRP A 128 -34.85 19.07 -8.88
C TRP A 128 -36.31 19.53 -8.88
N ALA A 129 -37.29 18.62 -8.92
CA ALA A 129 -38.75 18.89 -8.87
C ALA A 129 -39.33 18.74 -7.45
N HIS A 130 -38.48 18.63 -6.43
CA HIS A 130 -38.87 18.37 -5.04
C HIS A 130 -39.58 17.02 -4.81
N ALA A 131 -39.50 16.10 -5.77
CA ALA A 131 -40.01 14.74 -5.62
C ALA A 131 -39.02 13.82 -4.90
N PRO A 132 -39.48 12.73 -4.24
CA PRO A 132 -38.59 11.71 -3.70
C PRO A 132 -37.85 10.99 -4.80
N LEU A 133 -36.62 10.57 -4.54
CA LEU A 133 -35.84 9.78 -5.46
C LEU A 133 -36.53 8.44 -5.76
N PRO A 134 -36.40 7.88 -6.99
CA PRO A 134 -36.89 6.55 -7.32
C PRO A 134 -36.28 5.48 -6.40
N ALA A 135 -37.06 4.43 -6.09
CA ALA A 135 -36.63 3.36 -5.21
C ALA A 135 -35.38 2.58 -5.68
N ALA A 136 -35.03 2.72 -6.96
CA ALA A 136 -33.86 2.10 -7.59
C ALA A 136 -32.57 2.95 -7.48
N VAL A 137 -32.64 4.14 -6.90
CA VAL A 137 -31.52 5.04 -6.66
C VAL A 137 -31.14 5.00 -5.19
#